data_1c52faf5af46bbf10a708546be71725e
#
_entry.id   1c52faf5af46bbf10a708546be71725e
#
_cell.length_a   1.000
_cell.length_b   1.000
_cell.length_c   1.000
_cell.angle_alpha   90.00
_cell.angle_beta   90.00
_cell.angle_gamma   90.00
#
_symmetry.space_group_name_H-M   'P 1'
#
loop_
_entity.id
_entity.type
_entity.pdbx_description
1 polymer ?
#
loop_
_entity_poly.entity_id
_entity_poly.type
_entity_poly.pdbx_seq_one_letter_code
_entity_poly.pdbx_strand_id
1 'polypeptide(L)'
;MPQGTFPVELAELAAALQAKSGIFKADQEALALREEVESAARIFIFDHETQAETFTKAYGIKNALKCCLALLSANIEPVKYENVRDLGCGSGVFGLTFAFLATNPRLHLTFVDQSPLHLNIAQTVLTDSGCAGDFSFLNQTLPPDLPSNSELDLISYWFCENGHVASDASLIDRLIGREAIIVDYEKVISGIVDHLPEHLVVKDRWSVESDVPLHMRDIVGDESVRSYGIHIVRA
;
A
#
# COMPACT_ATOMS: atom_id res chain seq x y z
N MET A 1 6.21 12.10 -20.30
CA MET A 1 6.12 10.65 -20.55
C MET A 1 4.76 10.41 -21.21
N PRO A 2 4.60 9.49 -22.17
CA PRO A 2 3.30 9.24 -22.77
C PRO A 2 2.36 8.73 -21.69
N GLN A 3 1.13 9.23 -21.68
CA GLN A 3 0.01 8.69 -20.90
C GLN A 3 -0.12 7.21 -21.30
N GLY A 4 0.41 6.33 -20.45
CA GLY A 4 0.39 4.89 -20.71
C GLY A 4 -0.95 4.34 -20.27
N THR A 5 -1.67 3.72 -21.17
CA THR A 5 -2.72 2.77 -20.83
C THR A 5 -2.21 1.81 -19.77
N PHE A 6 -3.00 1.55 -18.73
CA PHE A 6 -2.71 0.50 -17.76
C PHE A 6 -2.29 -0.77 -18.51
N PRO A 7 -1.18 -1.42 -18.17
CA PRO A 7 -0.88 -2.73 -18.71
C PRO A 7 -2.08 -3.65 -18.47
N VAL A 8 -2.45 -4.45 -19.47
CA VAL A 8 -3.57 -5.38 -19.38
C VAL A 8 -3.50 -6.25 -18.12
N GLU A 9 -2.28 -6.61 -17.72
CA GLU A 9 -1.96 -7.35 -16.47
C GLU A 9 -2.47 -6.69 -15.19
N LEU A 10 -2.49 -5.36 -15.09
CA LEU A 10 -3.00 -4.65 -13.93
C LEU A 10 -4.52 -4.65 -13.84
N ALA A 11 -5.21 -4.60 -14.96
CA ALA A 11 -6.64 -4.73 -15.01
C ALA A 11 -7.08 -6.16 -14.63
N GLU A 12 -6.32 -7.17 -15.08
CA GLU A 12 -6.53 -8.57 -14.71
C GLU A 12 -6.27 -8.79 -13.20
N LEU A 13 -5.22 -8.19 -12.65
CA LEU A 13 -4.94 -8.23 -11.21
C LEU A 13 -6.07 -7.63 -10.39
N ALA A 14 -6.53 -6.43 -10.73
CA ALA A 14 -7.61 -5.78 -10.01
C ALA A 14 -8.92 -6.59 -10.12
N ALA A 15 -9.22 -7.17 -11.29
CA ALA A 15 -10.35 -8.06 -11.47
C ALA A 15 -10.21 -9.36 -10.65
N ALA A 16 -9.01 -9.90 -10.53
CA ALA A 16 -8.74 -11.10 -9.74
C ALA A 16 -8.83 -10.83 -8.24
N LEU A 17 -8.30 -9.71 -7.75
CA LEU A 17 -8.45 -9.27 -6.36
C LEU A 17 -9.92 -9.08 -6.01
N GLN A 18 -10.69 -8.47 -6.90
CA GLN A 18 -12.13 -8.29 -6.73
C GLN A 18 -12.92 -9.60 -6.76
N ALA A 19 -12.61 -10.51 -7.68
CA ALA A 19 -13.32 -11.78 -7.83
C ALA A 19 -13.10 -12.71 -6.62
N LYS A 20 -11.93 -12.63 -5.98
CA LYS A 20 -11.57 -13.47 -4.83
C LYS A 20 -12.03 -12.91 -3.50
N SER A 21 -12.17 -11.59 -3.38
CA SER A 21 -12.69 -10.96 -2.17
C SER A 21 -13.68 -9.86 -2.52
N GLY A 22 -14.96 -10.12 -2.37
CA GLY A 22 -16.03 -9.12 -2.57
C GLY A 22 -15.84 -7.83 -1.73
N ILE A 23 -14.92 -7.87 -0.77
CA ILE A 23 -14.58 -6.77 0.12
C ILE A 23 -13.92 -5.56 -0.59
N PHE A 24 -13.38 -5.74 -1.80
CA PHE A 24 -12.76 -4.65 -2.56
C PHE A 24 -13.71 -3.97 -3.55
N LYS A 25 -14.97 -4.36 -3.58
CA LYS A 25 -15.95 -3.72 -4.47
C LYS A 25 -16.51 -2.47 -3.79
N ALA A 26 -16.20 -1.29 -4.34
CA ALA A 26 -16.84 -0.06 -3.91
C ALA A 26 -18.36 -0.12 -4.18
N ASP A 27 -19.15 0.03 -3.13
CA ASP A 27 -20.59 0.23 -3.18
C ASP A 27 -20.94 1.69 -2.88
N GLN A 28 -22.21 2.04 -2.89
CA GLN A 28 -22.64 3.42 -2.65
C GLN A 28 -22.24 3.95 -1.26
N GLU A 29 -22.26 3.10 -0.24
CA GLU A 29 -21.86 3.44 1.12
C GLU A 29 -20.34 3.71 1.19
N ALA A 30 -19.54 2.87 0.54
CA ALA A 30 -18.10 3.04 0.43
C ALA A 30 -17.72 4.32 -0.32
N LEU A 31 -18.42 4.65 -1.40
CA LEU A 31 -18.18 5.88 -2.16
C LEU A 31 -18.58 7.12 -1.34
N ALA A 32 -19.69 7.09 -0.61
CA ALA A 32 -20.10 8.18 0.27
C ALA A 32 -19.08 8.40 1.41
N LEU A 33 -18.57 7.31 2.02
CA LEU A 33 -17.50 7.40 3.01
C LEU A 33 -16.23 8.02 2.42
N ARG A 34 -15.87 7.69 1.17
CA ARG A 34 -14.71 8.28 0.50
C ARG A 34 -14.84 9.80 0.38
N GLU A 35 -15.99 10.30 -0.07
CA GLU A 35 -16.25 11.73 -0.14
C GLU A 35 -16.14 12.41 1.23
N GLU A 36 -16.65 11.78 2.28
CA GLU A 36 -16.53 12.27 3.66
C GLU A 36 -15.06 12.35 4.10
N VAL A 37 -14.29 11.27 3.91
CA VAL A 37 -12.87 11.19 4.27
C VAL A 37 -12.05 12.25 3.53
N GLU A 38 -12.23 12.37 2.22
CA GLU A 38 -11.49 13.33 1.40
C GLU A 38 -11.84 14.78 1.75
N SER A 39 -13.10 15.06 2.14
CA SER A 39 -13.55 16.40 2.55
C SER A 39 -13.09 16.79 3.95
N ALA A 40 -12.98 15.84 4.87
CA ALA A 40 -12.69 16.08 6.28
C ALA A 40 -11.20 16.26 6.59
N ALA A 41 -10.30 15.82 5.71
CA ALA A 41 -8.84 15.87 5.86
C ALA A 41 -8.37 15.38 7.25
N ARG A 42 -9.00 14.35 7.80
CA ARG A 42 -8.72 13.83 9.15
C ARG A 42 -8.42 12.34 9.14
N ILE A 43 -7.67 11.89 10.14
CA ILE A 43 -7.40 10.48 10.42
C ILE A 43 -8.68 9.79 10.87
N PHE A 44 -8.96 8.63 10.28
CA PHE A 44 -10.07 7.77 10.66
C PHE A 44 -9.55 6.60 11.49
N ILE A 45 -9.92 6.58 12.77
CA ILE A 45 -9.75 5.42 13.63
C ILE A 45 -11.09 4.72 13.68
N PHE A 46 -11.12 3.47 13.28
CA PHE A 46 -12.34 2.68 13.26
C PHE A 46 -12.45 1.84 14.52
N ASP A 47 -13.58 2.00 15.23
CA ASP A 47 -13.89 1.24 16.43
C ASP A 47 -14.72 -0.03 16.12
N HIS A 48 -15.23 -0.13 14.87
CA HIS A 48 -16.12 -1.21 14.45
C HIS A 48 -15.65 -1.84 13.13
N GLU A 49 -15.75 -3.17 13.05
CA GLU A 49 -15.37 -3.96 11.89
C GLU A 49 -16.06 -3.49 10.60
N THR A 50 -17.36 -3.19 10.67
CA THR A 50 -18.15 -2.68 9.54
C THR A 50 -17.57 -1.39 8.94
N GLN A 51 -17.06 -0.48 9.77
CA GLN A 51 -16.44 0.76 9.30
C GLN A 51 -15.10 0.48 8.61
N ALA A 52 -14.29 -0.41 9.17
CA ALA A 52 -13.02 -0.83 8.58
C ALA A 52 -13.25 -1.54 7.24
N GLU A 53 -14.29 -2.39 7.13
CA GLU A 53 -14.69 -3.01 5.88
C GLU A 53 -15.16 -1.99 4.84
N THR A 54 -16.01 -1.03 5.23
CA THR A 54 -16.49 0.02 4.34
C THR A 54 -15.33 0.88 3.82
N PHE A 55 -14.38 1.21 4.68
CA PHE A 55 -13.15 1.91 4.28
C PHE A 55 -12.31 1.08 3.30
N THR A 56 -12.17 -0.22 3.56
CA THR A 56 -11.45 -1.14 2.66
C THR A 56 -12.12 -1.22 1.29
N LYS A 57 -13.44 -1.29 1.22
CA LYS A 57 -14.20 -1.23 -0.04
C LYS A 57 -14.00 0.12 -0.75
N ALA A 58 -13.99 1.23 0.00
CA ALA A 58 -13.86 2.57 -0.55
C ALA A 58 -12.51 2.80 -1.26
N TYR A 59 -11.43 2.26 -0.71
CA TYR A 59 -10.08 2.56 -1.17
C TYR A 59 -9.32 1.35 -1.73
N GLY A 60 -9.75 0.12 -1.45
CA GLY A 60 -8.97 -1.08 -1.70
C GLY A 60 -8.49 -1.21 -3.15
N ILE A 61 -9.39 -1.27 -4.11
CA ILE A 61 -9.00 -1.41 -5.54
C ILE A 61 -8.23 -0.18 -6.03
N LYS A 62 -8.65 1.03 -5.68
CA LYS A 62 -7.94 2.26 -6.04
C LYS A 62 -6.49 2.25 -5.54
N ASN A 63 -6.29 1.85 -4.29
CA ASN A 63 -4.96 1.77 -3.70
C ASN A 63 -4.16 0.58 -4.28
N ALA A 64 -4.76 -0.56 -4.55
CA ALA A 64 -4.09 -1.66 -5.24
C ALA A 64 -3.51 -1.22 -6.59
N LEU A 65 -4.27 -0.47 -7.39
CA LEU A 65 -3.80 0.09 -8.66
C LEU A 65 -2.64 1.08 -8.45
N LYS A 66 -2.71 1.94 -7.42
CA LYS A 66 -1.60 2.86 -7.09
C LYS A 66 -0.35 2.11 -6.65
N CYS A 67 -0.50 1.03 -5.88
CA CYS A 67 0.60 0.16 -5.48
C CYS A 67 1.24 -0.53 -6.69
N CYS A 68 0.44 -1.03 -7.64
CA CYS A 68 0.96 -1.57 -8.90
C CYS A 68 1.77 -0.52 -9.67
N LEU A 69 1.23 0.70 -9.82
CA LEU A 69 1.96 1.80 -10.49
C LEU A 69 3.27 2.12 -9.76
N ALA A 70 3.29 2.04 -8.43
CA ALA A 70 4.49 2.25 -7.64
C ALA A 70 5.56 1.18 -7.92
N LEU A 71 5.19 -0.09 -7.89
CA LEU A 71 6.11 -1.20 -8.18
C LEU A 71 6.69 -1.11 -9.60
N LEU A 72 5.85 -0.78 -10.58
CA LEU A 72 6.29 -0.56 -11.96
C LEU A 72 7.23 0.64 -12.07
N SER A 73 6.90 1.77 -11.44
CA SER A 73 7.70 2.99 -11.50
C SER A 73 9.08 2.83 -10.85
N ALA A 74 9.14 2.05 -9.79
CA ALA A 74 10.38 1.70 -9.09
C ALA A 74 11.13 0.52 -9.73
N ASN A 75 10.60 -0.07 -10.79
CA ASN A 75 11.15 -1.26 -11.44
C ASN A 75 11.38 -2.42 -10.44
N ILE A 76 10.43 -2.61 -9.54
CA ILE A 76 10.44 -3.71 -8.56
C ILE A 76 9.88 -4.97 -9.22
N GLU A 77 10.62 -6.06 -9.14
CA GLU A 77 10.18 -7.39 -9.54
C GLU A 77 9.83 -8.21 -8.29
N PRO A 78 8.55 -8.33 -7.90
CA PRO A 78 8.15 -8.94 -6.62
C PRO A 78 8.70 -10.35 -6.41
N VAL A 79 8.86 -11.13 -7.48
CA VAL A 79 9.38 -12.51 -7.42
C VAL A 79 10.80 -12.61 -6.85
N LYS A 80 11.56 -11.52 -6.84
CA LYS A 80 12.96 -11.49 -6.36
C LYS A 80 13.10 -11.35 -4.85
N TYR A 81 12.02 -11.01 -4.14
CA TYR A 81 12.04 -10.75 -2.70
C TYR A 81 11.48 -11.94 -1.94
N GLU A 82 12.15 -12.28 -0.82
CA GLU A 82 11.73 -13.36 0.08
C GLU A 82 11.25 -12.80 1.43
N ASN A 83 11.83 -11.70 1.94
CA ASN A 83 11.47 -11.12 3.23
C ASN A 83 10.94 -9.68 3.06
N VAL A 84 9.62 -9.53 3.12
CA VAL A 84 8.93 -8.27 2.86
C VAL A 84 8.06 -7.88 4.06
N ARG A 85 7.94 -6.58 4.36
CA ARG A 85 6.97 -6.07 5.34
C ARG A 85 6.04 -5.06 4.67
N ASP A 86 4.79 -5.07 5.08
CA ASP A 86 3.81 -4.02 4.79
C ASP A 86 3.55 -3.25 6.08
N LEU A 87 4.11 -2.04 6.18
CA LEU A 87 4.14 -1.22 7.38
C LEU A 87 3.01 -0.18 7.39
N GLY A 88 2.20 -0.20 8.45
CA GLY A 88 0.96 0.55 8.49
C GLY A 88 -0.01 0.02 7.44
N CYS A 89 -0.09 -1.29 7.35
CA CYS A 89 -0.71 -1.99 6.23
C CYS A 89 -2.23 -1.73 6.11
N GLY A 90 -2.88 -1.24 7.15
CA GLY A 90 -4.33 -1.20 7.20
C GLY A 90 -4.91 -2.58 6.88
N SER A 91 -5.83 -2.67 5.93
CA SER A 91 -6.38 -3.94 5.44
C SER A 91 -5.48 -4.69 4.46
N GLY A 92 -4.18 -4.38 4.44
CA GLY A 92 -3.15 -5.15 3.74
C GLY A 92 -3.12 -4.98 2.23
N VAL A 93 -3.68 -3.91 1.68
CA VAL A 93 -3.86 -3.77 0.22
C VAL A 93 -2.54 -3.79 -0.54
N PHE A 94 -1.48 -3.14 -0.01
CA PHE A 94 -0.18 -3.12 -0.69
C PHE A 94 0.49 -4.49 -0.63
N GLY A 95 0.58 -5.08 0.56
CA GLY A 95 1.16 -6.41 0.73
C GLY A 95 0.42 -7.50 -0.05
N LEU A 96 -0.93 -7.45 -0.07
CA LEU A 96 -1.75 -8.35 -0.89
C LEU A 96 -1.44 -8.21 -2.39
N THR A 97 -1.36 -6.98 -2.87
CA THR A 97 -1.00 -6.70 -4.26
C THR A 97 0.38 -7.24 -4.59
N PHE A 98 1.35 -7.03 -3.69
CA PHE A 98 2.71 -7.55 -3.83
C PHE A 98 2.72 -9.09 -3.84
N ALA A 99 2.07 -9.74 -2.88
CA ALA A 99 2.01 -11.20 -2.77
C ALA A 99 1.37 -11.84 -4.01
N PHE A 100 0.34 -11.20 -4.55
CA PHE A 100 -0.33 -11.67 -5.77
C PHE A 100 0.61 -11.61 -6.98
N LEU A 101 1.42 -10.55 -7.10
CA LEU A 101 2.37 -10.37 -8.20
C LEU A 101 3.65 -11.22 -8.01
N ALA A 102 4.04 -11.49 -6.78
CA ALA A 102 5.27 -12.22 -6.48
C ALA A 102 5.24 -13.66 -6.97
N THR A 103 4.10 -14.35 -6.88
CA THR A 103 3.96 -15.78 -7.20
C THR A 103 5.10 -16.66 -6.64
N ASN A 104 5.73 -16.19 -5.53
CA ASN A 104 6.92 -16.79 -4.92
C ASN A 104 6.53 -17.60 -3.68
N PRO A 105 6.65 -18.95 -3.68
CA PRO A 105 6.29 -19.77 -2.53
C PRO A 105 7.25 -19.58 -1.33
N ARG A 106 8.40 -18.92 -1.53
CA ARG A 106 9.36 -18.60 -0.45
C ARG A 106 9.14 -17.19 0.12
N LEU A 107 8.15 -16.47 -0.39
CA LEU A 107 7.80 -15.14 0.14
C LEU A 107 7.38 -15.27 1.60
N HIS A 108 8.07 -14.57 2.47
CA HIS A 108 7.66 -14.29 3.84
C HIS A 108 7.26 -12.83 3.93
N LEU A 109 5.96 -12.57 4.08
CA LEU A 109 5.41 -11.22 4.13
C LEU A 109 4.76 -10.97 5.49
N THR A 110 5.23 -9.91 6.16
CA THR A 110 4.73 -9.49 7.47
C THR A 110 3.89 -8.24 7.33
N PHE A 111 2.62 -8.33 7.69
CA PHE A 111 1.69 -7.22 7.80
C PHE A 111 1.77 -6.60 9.19
N VAL A 112 2.03 -5.31 9.29
CA VAL A 112 2.19 -4.60 10.56
C VAL A 112 1.22 -3.43 10.62
N ASP A 113 0.31 -3.45 11.60
CA ASP A 113 -0.63 -2.34 11.85
C ASP A 113 -1.01 -2.29 13.33
N GLN A 114 -1.39 -1.10 13.81
CA GLN A 114 -1.90 -0.92 15.16
C GLN A 114 -3.37 -1.31 15.32
N SER A 115 -4.11 -1.45 14.21
CA SER A 115 -5.53 -1.81 14.21
C SER A 115 -5.72 -3.32 14.04
N PRO A 116 -6.16 -4.04 15.08
CA PRO A 116 -6.47 -5.47 14.95
C PRO A 116 -7.65 -5.72 13.99
N LEU A 117 -8.57 -4.77 13.83
CA LEU A 117 -9.69 -4.88 12.90
C LEU A 117 -9.19 -4.95 11.45
N HIS A 118 -8.28 -4.05 11.07
CA HIS A 118 -7.68 -4.05 9.75
C HIS A 118 -6.84 -5.30 9.49
N LEU A 119 -6.06 -5.76 10.47
CA LEU A 119 -5.28 -7.00 10.34
C LEU A 119 -6.17 -8.23 10.14
N ASN A 120 -7.32 -8.30 10.81
CA ASN A 120 -8.29 -9.38 10.60
C ASN A 120 -8.84 -9.38 9.17
N ILE A 121 -9.13 -8.19 8.61
CA ILE A 121 -9.56 -8.07 7.21
C ILE A 121 -8.44 -8.54 6.28
N ALA A 122 -7.20 -8.07 6.48
CA ALA A 122 -6.04 -8.48 5.68
C ALA A 122 -5.86 -10.00 5.71
N GLN A 123 -5.96 -10.62 6.90
CA GLN A 123 -5.84 -12.06 7.06
C GLN A 123 -6.94 -12.83 6.34
N THR A 124 -8.19 -12.38 6.44
CA THR A 124 -9.33 -12.99 5.76
C THR A 124 -9.16 -12.95 4.25
N VAL A 125 -8.86 -11.76 3.72
CA VAL A 125 -8.65 -11.57 2.26
C VAL A 125 -7.51 -12.42 1.74
N LEU A 126 -6.40 -12.50 2.49
CA LEU A 126 -5.24 -13.28 2.09
C LEU A 126 -5.53 -14.78 2.09
N THR A 127 -6.24 -15.27 3.11
CA THR A 127 -6.68 -16.68 3.18
C THR A 127 -7.53 -17.05 1.96
N ASP A 128 -8.45 -16.18 1.58
CA ASP A 128 -9.35 -16.40 0.44
C ASP A 128 -8.64 -16.22 -0.91
N SER A 129 -7.56 -15.46 -0.96
CA SER A 129 -6.84 -15.14 -2.19
C SER A 129 -6.10 -16.34 -2.81
N GLY A 130 -5.68 -17.30 -1.96
CA GLY A 130 -4.86 -18.43 -2.38
C GLY A 130 -3.45 -18.00 -2.84
N CYS A 131 -2.94 -16.85 -2.39
CA CYS A 131 -1.57 -16.43 -2.64
C CYS A 131 -0.59 -17.43 -2.06
N ALA A 132 0.52 -17.66 -2.78
CA ALA A 132 1.61 -18.49 -2.30
C ALA A 132 2.52 -17.68 -1.36
N GLY A 133 3.04 -18.32 -0.31
CA GLY A 133 3.97 -17.72 0.65
C GLY A 133 3.61 -18.03 2.09
N ASP A 134 4.41 -17.48 2.99
CA ASP A 134 4.21 -17.52 4.43
C ASP A 134 3.87 -16.10 4.93
N PHE A 135 2.81 -15.97 5.71
CA PHE A 135 2.24 -14.68 6.06
C PHE A 135 2.10 -14.52 7.57
N SER A 136 2.56 -13.40 8.10
CA SER A 136 2.44 -13.07 9.52
C SER A 136 1.76 -11.71 9.71
N PHE A 137 1.03 -11.57 10.83
CA PHE A 137 0.26 -10.38 11.16
C PHE A 137 0.68 -9.89 12.55
N LEU A 138 1.22 -8.69 12.62
CA LEU A 138 1.72 -8.10 13.86
C LEU A 138 0.89 -6.87 14.24
N ASN A 139 0.15 -6.99 15.34
CA ASN A 139 -0.53 -5.84 15.93
C ASN A 139 0.47 -5.01 16.73
N GLN A 140 1.02 -3.99 16.09
CA GLN A 140 2.08 -3.17 16.65
C GLN A 140 2.03 -1.73 16.16
N THR A 141 2.34 -0.81 17.07
CA THR A 141 2.56 0.61 16.72
C THR A 141 3.92 0.78 16.05
N LEU A 142 3.99 1.63 15.02
CA LEU A 142 5.23 1.96 14.30
C LEU A 142 5.84 3.28 14.82
N PRO A 143 7.16 3.45 14.70
CA PRO A 143 8.15 2.49 14.21
C PRO A 143 8.38 1.34 15.20
N PRO A 144 8.67 0.13 14.72
CA PRO A 144 8.93 -1.00 15.59
C PRO A 144 10.25 -0.82 16.34
N ASP A 145 10.32 -1.41 17.54
CA ASP A 145 11.56 -1.39 18.34
C ASP A 145 12.63 -2.38 17.84
N LEU A 146 12.24 -3.28 16.95
CA LEU A 146 13.11 -4.33 16.43
C LEU A 146 13.88 -3.86 15.19
N PRO A 147 15.17 -4.19 15.10
CA PRO A 147 15.93 -3.99 13.87
C PRO A 147 15.30 -4.80 12.75
N SER A 148 15.21 -4.20 11.58
CA SER A 148 14.61 -4.83 10.41
C SER A 148 15.63 -5.63 9.63
N ASN A 149 15.32 -6.89 9.35
CA ASN A 149 16.01 -7.72 8.34
C ASN A 149 15.19 -7.86 7.06
N SER A 150 14.15 -7.02 6.87
CA SER A 150 13.40 -7.02 5.62
C SER A 150 14.28 -6.63 4.46
N GLU A 151 14.06 -7.32 3.34
CA GLU A 151 14.66 -6.95 2.06
C GLU A 151 13.94 -5.75 1.46
N LEU A 152 12.62 -5.71 1.64
CA LEU A 152 11.76 -4.65 1.14
C LEU A 152 10.68 -4.30 2.15
N ASP A 153 10.47 -3.00 2.37
CA ASP A 153 9.36 -2.45 3.12
C ASP A 153 8.39 -1.76 2.17
N LEU A 154 7.12 -2.09 2.29
CA LEU A 154 6.01 -1.47 1.59
C LEU A 154 5.31 -0.53 2.56
N ILE A 155 5.13 0.73 2.18
CA ILE A 155 4.48 1.73 3.03
C ILE A 155 3.52 2.54 2.16
N SER A 156 2.22 2.51 2.47
CA SER A 156 1.24 3.28 1.70
C SER A 156 0.32 4.11 2.59
N TYR A 157 0.30 5.42 2.35
CA TYR A 157 -0.58 6.40 3.04
C TYR A 157 -0.47 6.40 4.57
N TRP A 158 0.64 5.89 5.11
CA TRP A 158 0.90 5.87 6.55
C TRP A 158 1.53 7.18 7.05
N PHE A 159 2.44 7.77 6.28
CA PHE A 159 3.12 9.00 6.68
C PHE A 159 2.20 10.23 6.68
N CYS A 160 1.18 10.26 5.82
CA CYS A 160 0.20 11.35 5.83
C CYS A 160 -0.58 11.40 7.16
N GLU A 161 -0.74 10.27 7.83
CA GLU A 161 -1.35 10.15 9.15
C GLU A 161 -0.34 10.35 10.29
N ASN A 162 0.95 10.12 10.01
CA ASN A 162 2.05 10.16 10.97
C ASN A 162 3.11 11.19 10.58
N GLY A 163 2.68 12.41 10.29
CA GLY A 163 3.52 13.49 9.77
C GLY A 163 4.73 13.85 10.64
N HIS A 164 4.66 13.59 11.96
CA HIS A 164 5.81 13.76 12.86
C HIS A 164 6.96 12.79 12.54
N VAL A 165 6.64 11.58 12.04
CA VAL A 165 7.68 10.61 11.61
C VAL A 165 8.28 11.04 10.27
N ALA A 166 7.47 11.56 9.36
CA ALA A 166 7.94 12.06 8.05
C ALA A 166 8.97 13.18 8.14
N SER A 167 9.07 13.86 9.29
CA SER A 167 10.01 14.95 9.56
C SER A 167 11.10 14.60 10.57
N ASP A 168 11.25 13.33 10.93
CA ASP A 168 12.25 12.85 11.88
C ASP A 168 13.14 11.77 11.26
N ALA A 169 14.38 12.16 10.93
CA ALA A 169 15.36 11.28 10.31
C ALA A 169 15.62 9.98 11.10
N SER A 170 15.60 10.04 12.44
CA SER A 170 15.82 8.88 13.30
C SER A 170 14.64 7.90 13.25
N LEU A 171 13.41 8.39 13.18
CA LEU A 171 12.23 7.55 13.06
C LEU A 171 12.12 6.94 11.67
N ILE A 172 12.46 7.69 10.61
CA ILE A 172 12.53 7.18 9.24
C ILE A 172 13.58 6.06 9.16
N ASP A 173 14.76 6.26 9.75
CA ASP A 173 15.84 5.25 9.76
C ASP A 173 15.42 3.93 10.43
N ARG A 174 14.67 4.01 11.52
CA ARG A 174 14.16 2.83 12.23
C ARG A 174 13.07 2.08 11.48
N LEU A 175 12.33 2.75 10.63
CA LEU A 175 11.28 2.13 9.81
C LEU A 175 11.86 1.30 8.67
N ILE A 176 12.86 1.85 7.97
CA ILE A 176 13.33 1.32 6.69
C ILE A 176 14.43 0.28 6.92
N GLY A 177 14.17 -0.94 6.42
CA GLY A 177 15.16 -2.01 6.35
C GLY A 177 16.20 -1.76 5.25
N ARG A 178 16.32 -2.68 4.32
CA ARG A 178 17.28 -2.58 3.20
C ARG A 178 16.77 -1.68 2.07
N GLU A 179 15.52 -1.85 1.69
CA GLU A 179 14.84 -1.06 0.65
C GLU A 179 13.44 -0.70 1.11
N ALA A 180 12.88 0.39 0.62
CA ALA A 180 11.49 0.75 0.86
C ALA A 180 10.81 1.36 -0.37
N ILE A 181 9.57 0.98 -0.62
CA ILE A 181 8.65 1.64 -1.54
C ILE A 181 7.61 2.40 -0.71
N ILE A 182 7.61 3.71 -0.85
CA ILE A 182 6.69 4.59 -0.14
C ILE A 182 5.75 5.22 -1.15
N VAL A 183 4.44 5.04 -0.94
CA VAL A 183 3.36 5.68 -1.70
C VAL A 183 2.58 6.58 -0.76
N ASP A 184 2.53 7.88 -1.07
CA ASP A 184 1.80 8.85 -0.26
C ASP A 184 1.46 10.09 -1.10
N TYR A 185 0.89 11.12 -0.47
CA TYR A 185 0.65 12.41 -1.12
C TYR A 185 1.97 13.10 -1.48
N GLU A 186 1.99 13.84 -2.60
CA GLU A 186 3.20 14.49 -3.11
C GLU A 186 3.91 15.36 -2.07
N LYS A 187 3.15 16.11 -1.26
CA LYS A 187 3.70 16.96 -0.19
C LYS A 187 4.38 16.13 0.91
N VAL A 188 3.81 14.98 1.26
CA VAL A 188 4.36 14.06 2.27
C VAL A 188 5.67 13.46 1.75
N ILE A 189 5.67 12.97 0.52
CA ILE A 189 6.87 12.43 -0.15
C ILE A 189 7.99 13.47 -0.17
N SER A 190 7.70 14.72 -0.50
CA SER A 190 8.70 15.80 -0.46
C SER A 190 9.24 16.01 0.95
N GLY A 191 8.38 16.02 1.96
CA GLY A 191 8.79 16.14 3.36
C GLY A 191 9.71 15.01 3.82
N ILE A 192 9.42 13.76 3.43
CA ILE A 192 10.27 12.61 3.74
C ILE A 192 11.67 12.81 3.10
N VAL A 193 11.73 13.19 1.82
CA VAL A 193 12.99 13.38 1.09
C VAL A 193 13.86 14.45 1.77
N ASP A 194 13.26 15.53 2.25
CA ASP A 194 13.97 16.62 2.92
C ASP A 194 14.59 16.22 4.29
N HIS A 195 14.13 15.10 4.86
CA HIS A 195 14.56 14.63 6.19
C HIS A 195 15.20 13.23 6.16
N LEU A 196 15.55 12.70 4.97
CA LEU A 196 16.23 11.41 4.89
C LEU A 196 17.61 11.45 5.55
N PRO A 197 17.98 10.43 6.35
CA PRO A 197 19.34 10.23 6.78
C PRO A 197 20.29 10.05 5.58
N GLU A 198 21.55 10.48 5.72
CA GLU A 198 22.55 10.44 4.64
C GLU A 198 22.79 9.05 4.04
N HIS A 199 22.58 8.00 4.84
CA HIS A 199 22.75 6.59 4.40
C HIS A 199 21.48 5.98 3.78
N LEU A 200 20.40 6.74 3.69
CA LEU A 200 19.20 6.38 2.94
C LEU A 200 19.15 7.21 1.65
N VAL A 201 19.18 6.55 0.51
CA VAL A 201 19.27 7.21 -0.78
C VAL A 201 17.99 7.01 -1.57
N VAL A 202 17.44 8.09 -2.12
CA VAL A 202 16.33 8.01 -3.09
C VAL A 202 16.86 7.46 -4.40
N LYS A 203 16.48 6.25 -4.74
CA LYS A 203 16.84 5.60 -6.01
C LYS A 203 15.93 6.03 -7.15
N ASP A 204 14.62 6.08 -6.87
CA ASP A 204 13.61 6.51 -7.83
C ASP A 204 12.56 7.38 -7.14
N ARG A 205 12.00 8.34 -7.89
CA ARG A 205 10.85 9.15 -7.48
C ARG A 205 9.88 9.24 -8.65
N TRP A 206 8.59 9.08 -8.38
CA TRP A 206 7.56 9.15 -9.42
C TRP A 206 6.37 10.01 -9.04
N SER A 207 5.76 10.55 -10.07
CA SER A 207 4.44 11.15 -10.10
C SER A 207 3.79 10.64 -11.37
N VAL A 208 2.96 9.64 -11.26
CA VAL A 208 2.36 8.92 -12.38
C VAL A 208 0.84 8.95 -12.28
N GLU A 209 0.18 9.27 -13.37
CA GLU A 209 -1.27 9.17 -13.52
C GLU A 209 -1.57 8.18 -14.65
N SER A 210 -2.56 7.34 -14.45
CA SER A 210 -3.00 6.37 -15.44
C SER A 210 -4.52 6.30 -15.49
N ASP A 211 -5.06 6.24 -16.70
CA ASP A 211 -6.49 6.07 -16.92
C ASP A 211 -6.95 4.70 -16.42
N VAL A 212 -8.09 4.67 -15.75
CA VAL A 212 -8.76 3.43 -15.36
C VAL A 212 -9.50 2.88 -16.57
N PRO A 213 -9.29 1.59 -16.92
CA PRO A 213 -10.04 0.94 -18.00
C PRO A 213 -11.54 1.10 -17.81
N LEU A 214 -12.28 1.33 -18.90
CA LEU A 214 -13.69 1.69 -18.87
C LEU A 214 -14.55 0.69 -18.06
N HIS A 215 -14.27 -0.61 -18.23
CA HIS A 215 -14.97 -1.69 -17.52
C HIS A 215 -14.66 -1.79 -16.02
N MET A 216 -13.68 -1.04 -15.54
CA MET A 216 -13.29 -1.00 -14.11
C MET A 216 -13.71 0.29 -13.42
N ARG A 217 -14.16 1.31 -14.14
CA ARG A 217 -14.47 2.62 -13.55
C ARG A 217 -15.56 2.55 -12.48
N ASP A 218 -16.58 1.73 -12.69
CA ASP A 218 -17.65 1.51 -11.70
C ASP A 218 -17.15 0.83 -10.41
N ILE A 219 -16.05 0.08 -10.50
CA ILE A 219 -15.45 -0.64 -9.38
C ILE A 219 -14.48 0.26 -8.62
N VAL A 220 -13.67 1.01 -9.37
CA VAL A 220 -12.67 1.93 -8.83
C VAL A 220 -13.32 3.22 -8.31
N GLY A 221 -14.43 3.62 -8.93
CA GLY A 221 -15.14 4.88 -8.63
C GLY A 221 -14.41 6.12 -9.14
N ASP A 222 -13.45 5.96 -10.08
CA ASP A 222 -12.65 7.05 -10.66
C ASP A 222 -12.32 6.75 -12.13
N GLU A 223 -12.09 7.80 -12.92
CA GLU A 223 -11.63 7.68 -14.31
C GLU A 223 -10.12 7.52 -14.45
N SER A 224 -9.36 8.02 -13.48
CA SER A 224 -7.91 7.86 -13.42
C SER A 224 -7.44 7.58 -11.98
N VAL A 225 -6.26 6.99 -11.85
CA VAL A 225 -5.55 6.86 -10.58
C VAL A 225 -4.19 7.51 -10.69
N ARG A 226 -3.82 8.23 -9.62
CA ARG A 226 -2.54 8.90 -9.52
C ARG A 226 -1.73 8.31 -8.37
N SER A 227 -0.48 7.95 -8.63
CA SER A 227 0.48 7.47 -7.64
C SER A 227 1.65 8.41 -7.53
N TYR A 228 1.94 8.87 -6.32
CA TYR A 228 3.18 9.56 -5.96
C TYR A 228 3.98 8.67 -5.03
N GLY A 229 5.29 8.62 -5.23
CA GLY A 229 6.09 7.84 -4.30
C GLY A 229 7.58 7.94 -4.56
N ILE A 230 8.30 7.22 -3.71
CA ILE A 230 9.76 7.10 -3.74
C ILE A 230 10.19 5.66 -3.49
N HIS A 231 11.30 5.28 -4.11
CA HIS A 231 12.07 4.10 -3.80
C HIS A 231 13.33 4.53 -3.05
N ILE A 232 13.49 4.04 -1.84
CA ILE A 232 14.63 4.31 -0.98
C ILE A 232 15.45 3.05 -0.81
N VAL A 233 16.77 3.20 -0.82
CA VAL A 233 17.70 2.11 -0.55
C VAL A 233 18.69 2.53 0.51
N ARG A 234 19.10 1.59 1.36
CA ARG A 234 20.17 1.81 2.33
C ARG A 234 21.53 1.62 1.64
N ALA A 235 22.39 2.66 1.71
CA ALA A 235 23.73 2.67 1.11
C ALA A 235 24.73 1.82 1.90
#